data_1fa3f52964b4155fc277d76a2ab19128
#
_entry.id   1fa3f52964b4155fc277d76a2ab19128
#
_cell.length_a   1.000
_cell.length_b   1.000
_cell.length_c   1.000
_cell.angle_alpha   90.00
_cell.angle_beta   90.00
_cell.angle_gamma   90.00
#
_symmetry.space_group_name_H-M   'P 1'
#
loop_
_entity.id
_entity.type
_entity.pdbx_description
1 polymer ?
#
loop_
_entity_poly.entity_id
_entity_poly.type
_entity_poly.pdbx_seq_one_letter_code
_entity_poly.pdbx_strand_id
1 'polypeptide(L)'
;MNYGFSESAKGEKKLLNYISMIPSKVFIMEYDHNVSVDELERTHKEAYRTIRKNFKGWIIILSRFSGGLSITLNEEIKRVEIIQKTFEYAKKNGDRCIAFYNGSKLFGDNKEGYFVDKVHPNDDGMTAIANMIYTLIQEEGMLD
;
A
#
# COMPACT_ATOMS: atom_id res chain seq x y z
N MET A 1 14.11 -1.84 -2.41
CA MET A 1 13.89 -2.83 -3.48
C MET A 1 12.44 -2.77 -3.93
N ASN A 2 12.16 -2.87 -5.21
CA ASN A 2 10.81 -2.88 -5.79
C ASN A 2 10.47 -4.28 -6.32
N TYR A 3 9.33 -4.82 -5.93
CA TYR A 3 8.82 -6.13 -6.33
C TYR A 3 7.46 -6.05 -7.04
N GLY A 4 7.18 -4.92 -7.70
CA GLY A 4 5.92 -4.70 -8.43
C GLY A 4 5.78 -5.48 -9.72
N PHE A 5 6.91 -5.82 -10.36
CA PHE A 5 6.98 -6.65 -11.58
C PHE A 5 6.00 -6.24 -12.69
N SER A 6 5.86 -4.93 -12.95
CA SER A 6 4.98 -4.42 -14.02
C SER A 6 3.59 -5.08 -14.01
N GLU A 7 2.68 -4.57 -13.21
CA GLU A 7 1.28 -5.04 -13.04
C GLU A 7 1.12 -6.48 -12.48
N SER A 8 2.22 -7.14 -12.13
CA SER A 8 2.18 -8.55 -11.72
C SER A 8 2.14 -8.77 -10.20
N ALA A 9 2.26 -7.72 -9.39
CA ALA A 9 2.09 -7.83 -7.94
C ALA A 9 0.61 -8.00 -7.58
N LYS A 10 0.23 -9.24 -7.19
CA LYS A 10 -1.17 -9.63 -6.89
C LYS A 10 -1.31 -10.28 -5.51
N GLY A 11 -0.32 -10.11 -4.65
CA GLY A 11 -0.31 -10.69 -3.32
C GLY A 11 -0.01 -12.19 -3.31
N GLU A 12 0.77 -12.70 -4.27
CA GLU A 12 1.08 -14.11 -4.40
C GLU A 12 1.87 -14.65 -3.21
N LYS A 13 1.31 -15.62 -2.55
CA LYS A 13 1.83 -16.17 -1.30
C LYS A 13 3.29 -16.64 -1.39
N LYS A 14 3.70 -17.25 -2.51
CA LYS A 14 5.09 -17.73 -2.68
C LYS A 14 6.06 -16.57 -2.73
N LEU A 15 5.74 -15.53 -3.49
CA LEU A 15 6.55 -14.31 -3.60
C LEU A 15 6.61 -13.59 -2.25
N LEU A 16 5.47 -13.39 -1.60
CA LEU A 16 5.40 -12.74 -0.29
C LEU A 16 6.19 -13.46 0.78
N ASN A 17 6.16 -14.80 0.82
CA ASN A 17 7.01 -15.56 1.72
C ASN A 17 8.50 -15.32 1.45
N TYR A 18 8.91 -15.27 0.19
CA TYR A 18 10.30 -15.02 -0.17
C TYR A 18 10.76 -13.61 0.23
N ILE A 19 10.04 -12.59 -0.21
CA ILE A 19 10.44 -11.18 0.05
C ILE A 19 10.33 -10.80 1.53
N SER A 20 9.44 -11.44 2.30
CA SER A 20 9.30 -11.21 3.75
C SER A 20 10.48 -11.71 4.58
N MET A 21 11.36 -12.55 4.00
CA MET A 21 12.60 -13.03 4.64
C MET A 21 13.80 -12.12 4.35
N ILE A 22 13.65 -11.17 3.43
CA ILE A 22 14.74 -10.25 3.09
C ILE A 22 14.94 -9.25 4.22
N PRO A 23 16.14 -9.10 4.76
CA PRO A 23 16.41 -8.17 5.85
C PRO A 23 16.10 -6.73 5.43
N SER A 24 15.13 -6.11 6.11
CA SER A 24 14.78 -4.70 5.94
C SER A 24 14.11 -4.18 7.21
N LYS A 25 14.08 -2.86 7.41
CA LYS A 25 13.40 -2.23 8.55
C LYS A 25 11.92 -1.98 8.25
N VAL A 26 11.61 -1.66 6.99
CA VAL A 26 10.26 -1.28 6.55
C VAL A 26 9.86 -2.09 5.32
N PHE A 27 8.64 -2.60 5.33
CA PHE A 27 7.97 -3.25 4.19
C PHE A 27 6.78 -2.41 3.76
N ILE A 28 6.77 -1.93 2.53
CA ILE A 28 5.65 -1.17 1.97
C ILE A 28 4.81 -2.13 1.13
N MET A 29 3.53 -2.27 1.49
CA MET A 29 2.57 -3.14 0.83
C MET A 29 1.53 -2.30 0.07
N GLU A 30 1.67 -2.27 -1.26
CA GLU A 30 0.73 -1.69 -2.20
C GLU A 30 0.65 -2.57 -3.44
N TYR A 31 -0.52 -3.08 -3.80
CA TYR A 31 -0.82 -3.80 -5.03
C TYR A 31 -2.28 -3.64 -5.48
N ASP A 32 -2.95 -2.70 -4.90
CA ASP A 32 -4.35 -2.36 -5.13
C ASP A 32 -4.66 -2.09 -6.61
N HIS A 33 -3.71 -1.49 -7.36
CA HIS A 33 -3.87 -1.23 -8.79
C HIS A 33 -3.94 -2.50 -9.66
N ASN A 34 -3.37 -3.61 -9.21
CA ASN A 34 -3.09 -4.77 -10.04
C ASN A 34 -4.14 -5.89 -9.91
N VAL A 35 -5.17 -5.69 -9.09
CA VAL A 35 -6.18 -6.70 -8.79
C VAL A 35 -7.59 -6.14 -8.86
N SER A 36 -8.58 -6.99 -9.12
CA SER A 36 -9.99 -6.65 -8.98
C SER A 36 -10.37 -6.43 -7.51
N VAL A 37 -11.51 -5.76 -7.25
CA VAL A 37 -12.02 -5.56 -5.88
C VAL A 37 -12.20 -6.89 -5.15
N ASP A 38 -12.79 -7.89 -5.83
CA ASP A 38 -13.05 -9.21 -5.23
C ASP A 38 -11.74 -9.95 -4.90
N GLU A 39 -10.75 -9.80 -5.76
CA GLU A 39 -9.42 -10.37 -5.54
C GLU A 39 -8.69 -9.66 -4.40
N LEU A 40 -8.78 -8.34 -4.32
CA LEU A 40 -8.24 -7.54 -3.21
C LEU A 40 -8.88 -7.97 -1.87
N GLU A 41 -10.19 -8.10 -1.82
CA GLU A 41 -10.92 -8.53 -0.62
C GLU A 41 -10.48 -9.92 -0.15
N ARG A 42 -10.29 -10.83 -1.10
CA ARG A 42 -9.87 -12.20 -0.81
C ARG A 42 -8.41 -12.29 -0.37
N THR A 43 -7.53 -11.46 -0.91
CA THR A 43 -6.06 -11.64 -0.77
C THR A 43 -5.40 -10.69 0.21
N HIS A 44 -5.91 -9.48 0.43
CA HIS A 44 -5.16 -8.42 1.11
C HIS A 44 -4.80 -8.77 2.56
N LYS A 45 -5.75 -9.26 3.34
CA LYS A 45 -5.48 -9.69 4.73
C LYS A 45 -4.53 -10.89 4.78
N GLU A 46 -4.68 -11.84 3.86
CA GLU A 46 -3.79 -13.01 3.80
C GLU A 46 -2.37 -12.64 3.35
N ALA A 47 -2.23 -11.65 2.46
CA ALA A 47 -0.94 -11.09 2.09
C ALA A 47 -0.22 -10.50 3.32
N TYR A 48 -0.91 -9.64 4.08
CA TYR A 48 -0.38 -9.12 5.35
C TYR A 48 0.04 -10.25 6.31
N ARG A 49 -0.81 -11.25 6.54
CA ARG A 49 -0.50 -12.39 7.43
C ARG A 49 0.72 -13.17 6.96
N THR A 50 0.85 -13.36 5.67
CA THR A 50 1.99 -14.04 5.06
C THR A 50 3.29 -13.29 5.29
N ILE A 51 3.28 -11.97 5.06
CA ILE A 51 4.44 -11.09 5.33
C ILE A 51 4.78 -11.11 6.81
N ARG A 52 3.82 -10.85 7.68
CA ARG A 52 4.02 -10.70 9.13
C ARG A 52 4.55 -11.96 9.80
N LYS A 53 4.29 -13.13 9.23
CA LYS A 53 4.81 -14.40 9.75
C LYS A 53 6.35 -14.41 9.86
N ASN A 54 7.04 -13.86 8.87
CA ASN A 54 8.49 -13.86 8.79
C ASN A 54 9.09 -12.46 9.10
N PHE A 55 8.43 -11.41 8.68
CA PHE A 55 8.92 -10.04 8.78
C PHE A 55 8.53 -9.41 10.12
N LYS A 56 9.52 -8.87 10.86
CA LYS A 56 9.33 -8.28 12.19
C LYS A 56 9.41 -6.75 12.22
N GLY A 57 9.87 -6.12 11.14
CA GLY A 57 9.95 -4.67 11.00
C GLY A 57 8.58 -4.01 10.77
N TRP A 58 8.59 -2.75 10.44
CA TRP A 58 7.38 -1.99 10.14
C TRP A 58 6.75 -2.39 8.81
N ILE A 59 5.43 -2.57 8.80
CA ILE A 59 4.64 -2.71 7.56
C ILE A 59 3.84 -1.43 7.36
N ILE A 60 4.07 -0.76 6.23
CA ILE A 60 3.22 0.34 5.76
C ILE A 60 2.24 -0.23 4.74
N ILE A 61 0.96 -0.13 5.01
CA ILE A 61 -0.11 -0.50 4.09
C ILE A 61 -0.58 0.77 3.39
N LEU A 62 -0.55 0.78 2.06
CA LEU A 62 -1.02 1.90 1.25
C LEU A 62 -2.23 1.47 0.42
N SER A 63 -3.24 2.31 0.32
CA SER A 63 -4.20 2.23 -0.76
C SER A 63 -3.67 2.97 -1.98
N ARG A 64 -4.30 2.72 -3.14
CA ARG A 64 -3.89 3.33 -4.40
C ARG A 64 -3.82 4.85 -4.33
N PHE A 65 -2.89 5.41 -5.06
CA PHE A 65 -2.84 6.83 -5.39
C PHE A 65 -3.65 7.05 -6.68
N SER A 66 -4.60 7.97 -6.67
CA SER A 66 -5.52 8.16 -7.80
C SER A 66 -5.31 9.53 -8.44
N GLY A 67 -4.93 9.54 -9.70
CA GLY A 67 -4.80 10.76 -10.53
C GLY A 67 -6.09 11.21 -11.20
N GLY A 68 -7.15 10.45 -11.05
CA GLY A 68 -8.43 10.74 -11.68
C GLY A 68 -9.37 9.53 -11.68
N LEU A 69 -10.46 9.62 -12.43
CA LEU A 69 -11.48 8.58 -12.50
C LEU A 69 -11.02 7.41 -13.41
N SER A 70 -10.04 6.64 -12.96
CA SER A 70 -9.74 5.33 -13.58
C SER A 70 -10.71 4.24 -13.10
N ILE A 71 -11.37 4.49 -11.96
CA ILE A 71 -12.42 3.66 -11.35
C ILE A 71 -13.55 4.56 -10.83
N THR A 72 -14.70 3.99 -10.51
CA THR A 72 -15.79 4.75 -9.89
C THR A 72 -15.43 5.14 -8.44
N LEU A 73 -16.03 6.22 -7.95
CA LEU A 73 -15.86 6.63 -6.56
C LEU A 73 -16.27 5.51 -5.57
N ASN A 74 -17.34 4.80 -5.86
CA ASN A 74 -17.80 3.69 -5.02
C ASN A 74 -16.77 2.55 -4.98
N GLU A 75 -16.13 2.26 -6.10
CA GLU A 75 -15.07 1.26 -6.16
C GLU A 75 -13.83 1.71 -5.36
N GLU A 76 -13.43 2.98 -5.48
CA GLU A 76 -12.32 3.54 -4.71
C GLU A 76 -12.57 3.43 -3.21
N ILE A 77 -13.77 3.84 -2.75
CA ILE A 77 -14.17 3.72 -1.34
C ILE A 77 -14.08 2.26 -0.89
N LYS A 78 -14.65 1.33 -1.66
CA LYS A 78 -14.65 -0.10 -1.31
C LYS A 78 -13.22 -0.66 -1.20
N ARG A 79 -12.31 -0.28 -2.09
CA ARG A 79 -10.90 -0.69 -2.04
C ARG A 79 -10.21 -0.18 -0.77
N VAL A 80 -10.38 1.10 -0.45
CA VAL A 80 -9.84 1.69 0.78
C VAL A 80 -10.37 0.97 2.03
N GLU A 81 -11.67 0.67 2.09
CA GLU A 81 -12.28 -0.07 3.20
C GLU A 81 -11.68 -1.47 3.39
N ILE A 82 -11.45 -2.20 2.29
CA ILE A 82 -10.81 -3.54 2.33
C ILE A 82 -9.41 -3.44 2.95
N ILE A 83 -8.64 -2.47 2.49
CA ILE A 83 -7.26 -2.26 2.93
C ILE A 83 -7.24 -1.81 4.39
N GLN A 84 -8.10 -0.88 4.77
CA GLN A 84 -8.25 -0.41 6.14
C GLN A 84 -8.66 -1.54 7.10
N LYS A 85 -9.57 -2.43 6.70
CA LYS A 85 -9.94 -3.63 7.49
C LYS A 85 -8.73 -4.52 7.78
N THR A 86 -7.77 -4.61 6.87
CA THR A 86 -6.53 -5.35 7.13
C THR A 86 -5.68 -4.67 8.20
N PHE A 87 -5.55 -3.35 8.15
CA PHE A 87 -4.87 -2.57 9.18
C PHE A 87 -5.54 -2.74 10.56
N GLU A 88 -6.87 -2.59 10.62
CA GLU A 88 -7.65 -2.75 11.84
C GLU A 88 -7.50 -4.17 12.43
N TYR A 89 -7.52 -5.18 11.55
CA TYR A 89 -7.25 -6.56 11.95
C TYR A 89 -5.87 -6.70 12.59
N ALA A 90 -4.84 -6.12 11.99
CA ALA A 90 -3.47 -6.16 12.52
C ALA A 90 -3.38 -5.49 13.90
N LYS A 91 -3.93 -4.29 14.05
CA LYS A 91 -3.97 -3.55 15.32
C LYS A 91 -4.71 -4.33 16.41
N LYS A 92 -5.87 -4.89 16.07
CA LYS A 92 -6.68 -5.73 16.99
C LYS A 92 -5.93 -6.97 17.48
N ASN A 93 -5.03 -7.51 16.64
CA ASN A 93 -4.19 -8.65 16.99
C ASN A 93 -2.83 -8.25 17.63
N GLY A 94 -2.70 -7.00 18.07
CA GLY A 94 -1.55 -6.52 18.84
C GLY A 94 -0.33 -6.12 17.99
N ASP A 95 -0.47 -6.00 16.66
CA ASP A 95 0.62 -5.50 15.84
C ASP A 95 0.83 -4.00 16.10
N ARG A 96 2.01 -3.65 16.65
CA ARG A 96 2.38 -2.27 16.95
C ARG A 96 3.24 -1.64 15.86
N CYS A 97 3.83 -2.45 14.97
CA CYS A 97 4.72 -2.02 13.90
C CYS A 97 3.99 -2.00 12.55
N ILE A 98 2.81 -1.39 12.52
CA ILE A 98 2.01 -1.26 11.30
C ILE A 98 1.42 0.14 11.19
N ALA A 99 1.48 0.71 9.97
CA ALA A 99 0.87 1.98 9.61
C ALA A 99 -0.02 1.80 8.37
N PHE A 100 -1.02 2.66 8.23
CA PHE A 100 -1.89 2.72 7.06
C PHE A 100 -1.97 4.16 6.55
N TYR A 101 -1.88 4.31 5.24
CA TYR A 101 -2.13 5.59 4.58
C TYR A 101 -3.13 5.41 3.43
N ASN A 102 -4.14 6.28 3.42
CA ASN A 102 -5.09 6.34 2.30
C ASN A 102 -4.51 7.21 1.17
N GLY A 103 -3.96 6.55 0.15
CA GLY A 103 -3.30 7.21 -0.98
C GLY A 103 -4.20 8.16 -1.77
N SER A 104 -5.52 7.94 -1.78
CA SER A 104 -6.46 8.83 -2.47
C SER A 104 -6.51 10.25 -1.91
N LYS A 105 -6.02 10.45 -0.68
CA LYS A 105 -6.00 11.74 0.00
C LYS A 105 -4.75 12.57 -0.27
N LEU A 106 -3.71 12.00 -0.87
CA LEU A 106 -2.41 12.66 -0.98
C LEU A 106 -2.45 13.93 -1.82
N PHE A 107 -3.15 13.89 -2.96
CA PHE A 107 -3.08 14.95 -3.97
C PHE A 107 -4.24 15.96 -3.90
N GLY A 108 -5.22 15.75 -3.00
CA GLY A 108 -6.38 16.63 -2.86
C GLY A 108 -7.16 16.81 -4.17
N ASP A 109 -7.65 18.05 -4.40
CA ASP A 109 -8.50 18.36 -5.56
C ASP A 109 -7.71 18.58 -6.85
N ASN A 110 -6.41 18.91 -6.77
CA ASN A 110 -5.54 19.19 -7.93
C ASN A 110 -4.71 17.98 -8.36
N LYS A 111 -5.24 16.79 -8.19
CA LYS A 111 -4.52 15.54 -8.42
C LYS A 111 -4.07 15.31 -9.86
N GLU A 112 -4.76 15.84 -10.85
CA GLU A 112 -4.42 15.62 -12.27
C GLU A 112 -3.01 16.13 -12.64
N GLY A 113 -2.51 17.19 -11.99
CA GLY A 113 -1.17 17.71 -12.21
C GLY A 113 -0.02 16.79 -11.78
N TYR A 114 -0.33 15.76 -11.00
CA TYR A 114 0.66 14.80 -10.46
C TYR A 114 0.75 13.49 -11.23
N PHE A 115 0.02 13.35 -12.35
CA PHE A 115 -0.04 12.09 -13.10
C PHE A 115 0.23 12.31 -14.59
N VAL A 116 0.87 11.33 -15.22
CA VAL A 116 1.06 11.27 -16.68
C VAL A 116 -0.27 10.91 -17.36
N ASP A 117 -1.02 10.06 -16.73
CA ASP A 117 -2.36 9.62 -17.09
C ASP A 117 -3.23 9.51 -15.81
N LYS A 118 -4.30 8.74 -15.82
CA LYS A 118 -5.17 8.59 -14.65
C LYS A 118 -4.63 7.65 -13.57
N VAL A 119 -3.49 7.01 -13.82
CA VAL A 119 -2.95 5.92 -12.98
C VAL A 119 -1.48 6.15 -12.60
N HIS A 120 -0.64 6.57 -13.54
CA HIS A 120 0.80 6.63 -13.37
C HIS A 120 1.26 8.02 -12.90
N PRO A 121 1.82 8.15 -11.70
CA PRO A 121 2.38 9.40 -11.22
C PRO A 121 3.51 9.89 -12.13
N ASN A 122 3.57 11.20 -12.37
CA ASN A 122 4.72 11.87 -12.97
C ASN A 122 5.82 12.11 -11.92
N ASP A 123 6.89 12.81 -12.26
CA ASP A 123 8.01 13.07 -11.34
C ASP A 123 7.59 13.82 -10.07
N ASP A 124 6.69 14.80 -10.20
CA ASP A 124 6.15 15.54 -9.05
C ASP A 124 5.26 14.64 -8.18
N GLY A 125 4.44 13.78 -8.82
CA GLY A 125 3.64 12.78 -8.14
C GLY A 125 4.48 11.76 -7.38
N MET A 126 5.53 11.24 -7.99
CA MET A 126 6.47 10.32 -7.34
C MET A 126 7.21 10.99 -6.18
N THR A 127 7.60 12.26 -6.35
CA THR A 127 8.23 13.06 -5.28
C THR A 127 7.28 13.27 -4.11
N ALA A 128 6.01 13.59 -4.36
CA ALA A 128 5.01 13.76 -3.32
C ALA A 128 4.75 12.45 -2.55
N ILE A 129 4.65 11.31 -3.26
CA ILE A 129 4.52 9.98 -2.64
C ILE A 129 5.74 9.66 -1.78
N ALA A 130 6.95 9.89 -2.28
CA ALA A 130 8.17 9.62 -1.54
C ALA A 130 8.27 10.48 -0.26
N ASN A 131 7.93 11.76 -0.34
CA ASN A 131 7.91 12.67 0.81
C ASN A 131 6.86 12.25 1.85
N MET A 132 5.68 11.84 1.44
CA MET A 132 4.65 11.31 2.33
C MET A 132 5.14 10.07 3.07
N ILE A 133 5.72 9.09 2.35
CA ILE A 133 6.27 7.87 2.96
C ILE A 133 7.40 8.22 3.92
N TYR A 134 8.29 9.13 3.55
CA TYR A 134 9.38 9.58 4.40
C TYR A 134 8.86 10.22 5.70
N THR A 135 7.87 11.11 5.60
CA THR A 135 7.22 11.75 6.76
C THR A 135 6.63 10.70 7.70
N LEU A 136 5.89 9.73 7.15
CA LEU A 136 5.29 8.64 7.94
C LEU A 136 6.36 7.81 8.66
N ILE A 137 7.47 7.50 7.99
CA ILE A 137 8.60 6.78 8.59
C ILE A 137 9.21 7.55 9.77
N GLN A 138 9.36 8.88 9.63
CA GLN A 138 9.92 9.73 10.69
C GLN A 138 8.94 9.87 11.87
N GLU A 139 7.66 10.15 11.61
CA GLU A 139 6.65 10.35 12.66
C GLU A 139 6.45 9.10 13.52
N GLU A 140 6.52 7.91 12.93
CA GLU A 140 6.36 6.64 13.63
C GLU A 140 7.68 6.06 14.17
N GLY A 141 8.82 6.72 13.96
CA GLY A 141 10.15 6.25 14.42
C GLY A 141 10.55 4.88 13.84
N MET A 142 10.19 4.59 12.59
CA MET A 142 10.31 3.24 12.01
C MET A 142 11.75 2.77 11.78
N LEU A 143 12.71 3.68 11.83
CA LEU A 143 14.14 3.39 11.60
C LEU A 143 14.98 3.35 12.89
N ASP A 144 14.38 3.70 14.02
CA ASP A 144 15.02 3.72 15.35
C ASP A 144 15.16 2.28 15.99
#